data_aaf785f094d0233641066900c771c9c9
#
_entry.id   aaf785f094d0233641066900c771c9c9
#
_cell.length_a   1.000
_cell.length_b   1.000
_cell.length_c   1.000
_cell.angle_alpha   90.00
_cell.angle_beta   90.00
_cell.angle_gamma   90.00
#
_symmetry.space_group_name_H-M   'P 1'
#
loop_
_entity.id
_entity.type
_entity.pdbx_description
1 polymer ?
#
loop_
_entity_poly.entity_id
_entity_poly.type
_entity_poly.pdbx_seq_one_letter_code
_entity_poly.pdbx_strand_id
1 'polypeptide(L)'
;LTVLGTYTLLIIYLAAGGYIIYGPQNNLDLLFITLLGSILSTLVWMSIVLAAGSVSKSSMLAALLGIGVWLGLNIASGILSAFSNQASIMTYAPGNGASGTLGTSPPTNQTNLITMESVSTGTDGIATNLITYVLHPTDNVTFSKIEILGPREGIRRAALYSEPLSMVVARSIAVAAVYIFVFNFIAWYALKRAQVTE
;
A
#
# COMPACT_ATOMS: atom_id res chain seq x y z
N LEU A 1 19.05 -2.24 8.93
CA LEU A 1 19.40 -3.55 9.46
C LEU A 1 18.34 -4.01 10.48
N THR A 2 17.97 -3.20 11.46
CA THR A 2 16.98 -3.52 12.51
C THR A 2 15.62 -3.88 11.93
N VAL A 3 15.08 -3.07 11.01
CA VAL A 3 13.77 -3.31 10.37
C VAL A 3 13.78 -4.63 9.58
N LEU A 4 14.83 -4.87 8.81
CA LEU A 4 14.97 -6.09 8.02
C LEU A 4 15.06 -7.33 8.95
N GLY A 5 15.81 -7.23 10.06
CA GLY A 5 15.89 -8.28 11.06
C GLY A 5 14.55 -8.56 11.73
N THR A 6 13.79 -7.51 12.08
CA THR A 6 12.46 -7.66 12.69
C THR A 6 11.47 -8.35 11.76
N TYR A 7 11.41 -7.95 10.48
CA TYR A 7 10.54 -8.60 9.50
C TYR A 7 10.94 -10.05 9.24
N THR A 8 12.23 -10.33 9.16
CA THR A 8 12.71 -11.71 8.96
C THR A 8 12.34 -12.60 10.15
N LEU A 9 12.53 -12.14 11.39
CA LEU A 9 12.12 -12.85 12.59
C LEU A 9 10.61 -13.08 12.64
N LEU A 10 9.81 -12.07 12.30
CA LEU A 10 8.35 -12.19 12.24
C LEU A 10 7.91 -13.26 11.23
N ILE A 11 8.51 -13.29 10.06
CA ILE A 11 8.18 -14.28 9.03
C ILE A 11 8.60 -15.69 9.44
N ILE A 12 9.76 -15.85 10.06
CA ILE A 12 10.19 -17.15 10.61
C ILE A 12 9.20 -17.61 11.69
N TYR A 13 8.79 -16.71 12.57
CA TYR A 13 7.80 -17.00 13.61
C TYR A 13 6.45 -17.43 13.02
N LEU A 14 5.94 -16.70 12.00
CA LEU A 14 4.70 -17.03 11.33
C LEU A 14 4.78 -18.35 10.56
N ALA A 15 5.90 -18.63 9.89
CA ALA A 15 6.12 -19.89 9.19
C ALA A 15 6.17 -21.07 10.16
N ALA A 16 6.92 -20.95 11.27
CA ALA A 16 7.03 -21.99 12.30
C ALA A 16 5.67 -22.21 13.00
N GLY A 17 4.98 -21.13 13.39
CA GLY A 17 3.67 -21.21 14.02
C GLY A 17 2.61 -21.80 13.10
N GLY A 18 2.62 -21.41 11.83
CA GLY A 18 1.74 -21.99 10.80
C GLY A 18 1.97 -23.47 10.60
N TYR A 19 3.25 -23.90 10.56
CA TYR A 19 3.60 -25.31 10.45
C TYR A 19 3.12 -26.14 11.65
N ILE A 20 3.28 -25.61 12.86
CA ILE A 20 2.86 -26.32 14.11
C ILE A 20 1.34 -26.42 14.19
N ILE A 21 0.60 -25.38 13.83
CA ILE A 21 -0.86 -25.31 14.00
C ILE A 21 -1.60 -26.00 12.86
N TYR A 22 -1.18 -25.77 11.62
CA TYR A 22 -1.90 -26.18 10.42
C TYR A 22 -1.21 -27.30 9.63
N GLY A 23 -0.02 -27.74 10.07
CA GLY A 23 0.79 -28.74 9.37
C GLY A 23 1.59 -28.16 8.19
N PRO A 24 2.12 -29.04 7.28
CA PRO A 24 2.97 -28.62 6.18
C PRO A 24 2.26 -27.62 5.26
N GLN A 25 2.90 -26.47 5.07
CA GLN A 25 2.40 -25.39 4.21
C GLN A 25 2.96 -25.52 2.79
N ASN A 26 2.07 -25.51 1.79
CA ASN A 26 2.47 -25.72 0.39
C ASN A 26 2.99 -24.46 -0.32
N ASN A 27 2.83 -23.26 0.27
CA ASN A 27 3.11 -21.99 -0.39
C ASN A 27 4.04 -21.10 0.46
N LEU A 28 5.15 -21.65 0.95
CA LEU A 28 6.14 -20.91 1.75
C LEU A 28 6.85 -19.80 0.93
N ASP A 29 6.88 -19.93 -0.39
CA ASP A 29 7.35 -18.90 -1.32
C ASP A 29 6.57 -17.59 -1.21
N LEU A 30 5.27 -17.64 -0.89
CA LEU A 30 4.46 -16.44 -0.66
C LEU A 30 4.95 -15.61 0.53
N LEU A 31 5.53 -16.25 1.55
CA LEU A 31 6.13 -15.54 2.69
C LEU A 31 7.33 -14.70 2.26
N PHE A 32 8.14 -15.19 1.33
CA PHE A 32 9.27 -14.44 0.80
C PHE A 32 8.80 -13.23 -0.03
N ILE A 33 7.77 -13.41 -0.84
CA ILE A 33 7.16 -12.33 -1.63
C ILE A 33 6.56 -11.27 -0.70
N THR A 34 5.88 -11.70 0.38
CA THR A 34 5.36 -10.80 1.41
C THR A 34 6.48 -9.99 2.06
N LEU A 35 7.60 -10.64 2.38
CA LEU A 35 8.77 -9.97 2.96
C LEU A 35 9.28 -8.86 2.03
N LEU A 36 9.49 -9.18 0.74
CA LEU A 36 9.96 -8.19 -0.23
C LEU A 36 8.99 -7.00 -0.37
N GLY A 37 7.70 -7.26 -0.47
CA GLY A 37 6.68 -6.22 -0.55
C GLY A 37 6.63 -5.34 0.70
N SER A 38 6.73 -5.94 1.88
CA SER A 38 6.73 -5.22 3.16
C SER A 38 8.00 -4.37 3.34
N ILE A 39 9.15 -4.87 2.93
CA ILE A 39 10.40 -4.10 2.94
C ILE A 39 10.28 -2.90 2.01
N LEU A 40 9.75 -3.09 0.80
CA LEU A 40 9.61 -2.01 -0.17
C LEU A 40 8.68 -0.91 0.34
N SER A 41 7.51 -1.27 0.88
CA SER A 41 6.58 -0.34 1.52
C SER A 41 7.23 0.42 2.67
N THR A 42 7.94 -0.28 3.55
CA THR A 42 8.63 0.33 4.70
C THR A 42 9.72 1.30 4.26
N LEU A 43 10.48 0.97 3.21
CA LEU A 43 11.54 1.83 2.66
C LEU A 43 10.99 3.17 2.15
N VAL A 44 9.77 3.21 1.62
CA VAL A 44 9.11 4.47 1.23
C VAL A 44 8.99 5.39 2.44
N TRP A 45 8.40 4.90 3.53
CA TRP A 45 8.20 5.69 4.75
C TRP A 45 9.51 6.06 5.44
N MET A 46 10.46 5.14 5.48
CA MET A 46 11.80 5.42 6.01
C MET A 46 12.51 6.52 5.22
N SER A 47 12.40 6.52 3.91
CA SER A 47 12.99 7.56 3.04
C SER A 47 12.38 8.94 3.30
N ILE A 48 11.05 9.02 3.46
CA ILE A 48 10.35 10.26 3.80
C ILE A 48 10.82 10.81 5.15
N VAL A 49 10.86 9.96 6.19
CA VAL A 49 11.29 10.36 7.54
C VAL A 49 12.77 10.76 7.55
N LEU A 50 13.62 10.03 6.81
CA LEU A 50 15.04 10.35 6.68
C LEU A 50 15.25 11.72 6.01
N ALA A 51 14.53 12.00 4.95
CA ALA A 51 14.58 13.31 4.29
C ALA A 51 14.11 14.43 5.23
N ALA A 52 12.99 14.23 5.92
CA ALA A 52 12.50 15.19 6.91
C ALA A 52 13.51 15.44 8.03
N GLY A 53 14.17 14.39 8.54
CA GLY A 53 15.21 14.49 9.56
C GLY A 53 16.45 15.23 9.09
N SER A 54 16.90 14.96 7.87
CA SER A 54 18.09 15.60 7.30
C SER A 54 17.88 17.11 7.05
N VAL A 55 16.67 17.51 6.67
CA VAL A 55 16.30 18.92 6.45
C VAL A 55 16.07 19.66 7.77
N SER A 56 15.33 19.03 8.71
CA SER A 56 14.98 19.67 9.98
C SER A 56 16.09 19.66 11.02
N LYS A 57 17.12 18.84 10.87
CA LYS A 57 18.21 18.60 11.82
C LYS A 57 17.72 18.20 13.22
N SER A 58 16.47 17.72 13.33
CA SER A 58 15.83 17.33 14.58
C SER A 58 15.08 16.02 14.39
N SER A 59 15.43 15.01 15.20
CA SER A 59 14.78 13.70 15.16
C SER A 59 13.32 13.76 15.61
N MET A 60 13.00 14.63 16.56
CA MET A 60 11.64 14.83 17.05
C MET A 60 10.76 15.43 15.96
N LEU A 61 11.25 16.47 15.27
CA LEU A 61 10.51 17.10 14.16
C LEU A 61 10.35 16.16 12.97
N ALA A 62 11.37 15.33 12.67
CA ALA A 62 11.29 14.32 11.65
C ALA A 62 10.17 13.29 11.92
N ALA A 63 10.09 12.82 13.17
CA ALA A 63 9.04 11.88 13.57
C ALA A 63 7.65 12.51 13.48
N LEU A 64 7.49 13.75 13.97
CA LEU A 64 6.23 14.49 13.88
C LEU A 64 5.80 14.73 12.43
N LEU A 65 6.74 15.12 11.55
CA LEU A 65 6.47 15.29 10.12
C LEU A 65 6.09 13.96 9.46
N GLY A 66 6.78 12.85 9.79
CA GLY A 66 6.45 11.52 9.26
C GLY A 66 5.02 11.09 9.64
N ILE A 67 4.65 11.24 10.91
CA ILE A 67 3.29 10.95 11.40
C ILE A 67 2.28 11.90 10.76
N GLY A 68 2.58 13.19 10.67
CA GLY A 68 1.71 14.19 10.07
C GLY A 68 1.43 13.92 8.58
N VAL A 69 2.45 13.56 7.82
CA VAL A 69 2.33 13.17 6.42
C VAL A 69 1.50 11.90 6.29
N TRP A 70 1.79 10.87 7.09
CA TRP A 70 1.02 9.62 7.08
C TRP A 70 -0.46 9.86 7.38
N LEU A 71 -0.77 10.59 8.45
CA LEU A 71 -2.13 10.87 8.88
C LEU A 71 -2.86 11.76 7.86
N GLY A 72 -2.19 12.81 7.35
CA GLY A 72 -2.72 13.70 6.34
C GLY A 72 -3.04 12.98 5.03
N LEU A 73 -2.16 12.09 4.57
CA LEU A 73 -2.39 11.31 3.36
C LEU A 73 -3.53 10.29 3.53
N ASN A 74 -3.63 9.63 4.70
CA ASN A 74 -4.74 8.70 4.96
C ASN A 74 -6.10 9.43 5.01
N ILE A 75 -6.16 10.59 5.65
CA ILE A 75 -7.39 11.42 5.67
C ILE A 75 -7.71 11.92 4.26
N ALA A 76 -6.73 12.47 3.55
CA ALA A 76 -6.92 12.97 2.20
C ALA A 76 -7.35 11.86 1.24
N SER A 77 -6.78 10.66 1.34
CA SER A 77 -7.18 9.52 0.52
C SER A 77 -8.62 9.11 0.79
N GLY A 78 -9.04 9.08 2.06
CA GLY A 78 -10.42 8.80 2.43
C GLY A 78 -11.41 9.82 1.86
N ILE A 79 -11.08 11.11 1.97
CA ILE A 79 -11.93 12.18 1.45
C ILE A 79 -11.98 12.17 -0.08
N LEU A 80 -10.82 12.09 -0.75
CA LEU A 80 -10.78 12.07 -2.21
C LEU A 80 -11.43 10.82 -2.81
N SER A 81 -11.26 9.66 -2.19
CA SER A 81 -11.96 8.45 -2.65
C SER A 81 -13.49 8.56 -2.54
N ALA A 82 -13.98 9.34 -1.56
CA ALA A 82 -15.40 9.58 -1.38
C ALA A 82 -15.97 10.59 -2.42
N PHE A 83 -15.17 11.57 -2.82
CA PHE A 83 -15.64 12.68 -3.68
C PHE A 83 -15.24 12.55 -5.15
N SER A 84 -14.15 11.87 -5.48
CA SER A 84 -13.68 11.84 -6.85
C SER A 84 -14.14 10.57 -7.59
N ASN A 85 -14.57 10.78 -8.84
CA ASN A 85 -14.77 9.67 -9.79
C ASN A 85 -13.43 9.13 -10.34
N GLN A 86 -12.29 9.68 -9.88
CA GLN A 86 -10.94 9.33 -10.34
C GLN A 86 -10.12 8.77 -9.18
N ALA A 87 -10.48 7.57 -8.73
CA ALA A 87 -9.71 6.84 -7.71
C ALA A 87 -8.21 6.64 -8.09
N SER A 88 -7.89 6.70 -9.39
CA SER A 88 -6.53 6.53 -9.91
C SER A 88 -5.53 7.58 -9.43
N ILE A 89 -5.93 8.79 -9.09
CA ILE A 89 -5.02 9.85 -8.62
C ILE A 89 -4.34 9.46 -7.31
N MET A 90 -5.07 8.76 -6.44
CA MET A 90 -4.56 8.35 -5.12
C MET A 90 -3.49 7.26 -5.20
N THR A 91 -3.39 6.57 -6.32
CA THR A 91 -2.36 5.53 -6.52
C THR A 91 -0.95 6.08 -6.62
N TYR A 92 -0.80 7.39 -6.87
CA TYR A 92 0.50 8.05 -6.98
C TYR A 92 0.99 8.66 -5.66
N ALA A 93 0.19 8.61 -4.60
CA ALA A 93 0.60 9.03 -3.26
C ALA A 93 1.14 7.84 -2.46
N PRO A 94 2.11 8.05 -1.53
CA PRO A 94 2.50 7.02 -0.58
C PRO A 94 1.36 6.76 0.40
N GLY A 95 1.14 5.50 0.75
CA GLY A 95 0.04 5.10 1.64
C GLY A 95 -0.88 4.06 1.01
N ASN A 96 -2.12 4.01 1.49
CA ASN A 96 -3.08 2.97 1.06
C ASN A 96 -3.60 3.16 -0.38
N GLY A 97 -3.56 4.38 -0.93
CA GLY A 97 -4.12 4.65 -2.25
C GLY A 97 -5.63 4.45 -2.32
N ALA A 98 -6.13 4.09 -3.50
CA ALA A 98 -7.54 3.75 -3.70
C ALA A 98 -7.80 2.26 -3.41
N SER A 99 -8.99 1.94 -2.91
CA SER A 99 -9.42 0.55 -2.72
C SER A 99 -10.18 0.07 -3.95
N GLY A 100 -9.75 -1.08 -4.46
CA GLY A 100 -10.45 -1.82 -5.50
C GLY A 100 -10.87 -3.20 -5.02
N THR A 101 -11.76 -3.87 -5.73
CA THR A 101 -12.17 -5.25 -5.47
C THR A 101 -11.66 -6.15 -6.58
N LEU A 102 -11.20 -7.34 -6.21
CA LEU A 102 -10.80 -8.37 -7.16
C LEU A 102 -12.04 -9.05 -7.73
N GLY A 103 -12.06 -9.26 -9.05
CA GLY A 103 -13.14 -10.01 -9.72
C GLY A 103 -13.86 -9.24 -10.81
N THR A 104 -14.56 -10.00 -11.68
CA THR A 104 -15.09 -9.54 -12.96
C THR A 104 -16.48 -8.91 -12.91
N SER A 105 -17.16 -8.87 -11.76
CA SER A 105 -18.52 -8.32 -11.70
C SER A 105 -18.83 -7.69 -10.36
N PRO A 106 -19.43 -6.51 -10.32
CA PRO A 106 -20.05 -6.02 -9.10
C PRO A 106 -21.16 -7.02 -8.69
N PRO A 107 -21.27 -7.37 -7.41
CA PRO A 107 -22.31 -8.30 -6.96
C PRO A 107 -23.68 -7.69 -7.23
N THR A 108 -24.39 -8.25 -8.16
CA THR A 108 -25.76 -7.85 -8.52
C THR A 108 -26.79 -8.29 -7.49
N ASN A 109 -26.44 -9.21 -6.59
CA ASN A 109 -27.35 -9.69 -5.53
C ASN A 109 -26.61 -9.82 -4.19
N GLN A 110 -27.14 -9.19 -3.16
CA GLN A 110 -26.62 -9.10 -1.80
C GLN A 110 -26.58 -10.41 -0.99
N THR A 111 -26.88 -11.54 -1.58
CA THR A 111 -27.01 -12.83 -0.87
C THR A 111 -25.77 -13.71 -0.86
N ASN A 112 -24.76 -13.40 -1.66
CA ASN A 112 -23.50 -14.12 -1.61
C ASN A 112 -22.45 -13.22 -0.97
N LEU A 113 -22.11 -13.48 0.28
CA LEU A 113 -20.86 -13.07 0.94
C LEU A 113 -19.69 -13.75 0.22
N ILE A 114 -19.45 -13.37 -1.03
CA ILE A 114 -18.18 -13.62 -1.67
C ILE A 114 -17.24 -12.69 -0.92
N THR A 115 -16.27 -13.25 -0.25
CA THR A 115 -15.14 -12.53 0.32
C THR A 115 -14.46 -11.80 -0.83
N MET A 116 -14.90 -10.57 -1.11
CA MET A 116 -14.27 -9.72 -2.09
C MET A 116 -12.93 -9.32 -1.52
N GLU A 117 -11.88 -9.85 -2.09
CA GLU A 117 -10.54 -9.49 -1.74
C GLU A 117 -10.34 -8.02 -2.12
N SER A 118 -10.15 -7.17 -1.12
CA SER A 118 -9.91 -5.75 -1.34
C SER A 118 -8.44 -5.54 -1.67
N VAL A 119 -8.19 -4.90 -2.79
CA VAL A 119 -6.85 -4.53 -3.27
C VAL A 119 -6.61 -3.05 -3.00
N SER A 120 -5.52 -2.73 -2.31
CA SER A 120 -5.06 -1.36 -2.09
C SER A 120 -4.07 -0.96 -3.19
N THR A 121 -4.32 0.13 -3.90
CA THR A 121 -3.47 0.54 -5.03
C THR A 121 -2.24 1.34 -4.62
N GLY A 122 -2.13 1.72 -3.35
CA GLY A 122 -1.00 2.49 -2.83
C GLY A 122 0.22 1.64 -2.50
N THR A 123 1.27 2.32 -2.03
CA THR A 123 2.53 1.68 -1.65
C THR A 123 2.42 0.75 -0.44
N ASP A 124 1.45 1.00 0.45
CA ASP A 124 1.24 0.18 1.65
C ASP A 124 0.61 -1.18 1.31
N GLY A 125 -0.10 -1.27 0.17
CA GLY A 125 -0.70 -2.50 -0.33
C GLY A 125 0.23 -3.42 -1.12
N ILE A 126 1.49 -3.04 -1.36
CA ILE A 126 2.40 -3.78 -2.27
C ILE A 126 2.53 -5.26 -1.87
N ALA A 127 2.72 -5.55 -0.59
CA ALA A 127 2.88 -6.92 -0.12
C ALA A 127 1.64 -7.78 -0.40
N THR A 128 0.46 -7.27 -0.07
CA THR A 128 -0.82 -7.95 -0.32
C THR A 128 -1.09 -8.11 -1.81
N ASN A 129 -0.86 -7.07 -2.59
CA ASN A 129 -1.08 -7.10 -4.03
C ASN A 129 -0.15 -8.08 -4.75
N LEU A 130 1.10 -8.23 -4.29
CA LEU A 130 2.04 -9.21 -4.82
C LEU A 130 1.55 -10.65 -4.57
N ILE A 131 1.07 -10.94 -3.36
CA ILE A 131 0.49 -12.24 -3.03
C ILE A 131 -0.73 -12.51 -3.91
N THR A 132 -1.65 -11.54 -3.96
CA THR A 132 -2.86 -11.65 -4.77
C THR A 132 -2.52 -11.85 -6.25
N TYR A 133 -1.50 -11.17 -6.76
CA TYR A 133 -1.04 -11.35 -8.14
C TYR A 133 -0.47 -12.75 -8.42
N VAL A 134 0.25 -13.32 -7.47
CA VAL A 134 0.77 -14.69 -7.63
C VAL A 134 -0.35 -15.72 -7.63
N LEU A 135 -1.39 -15.51 -6.81
CA LEU A 135 -2.55 -16.40 -6.72
C LEU A 135 -3.51 -16.20 -7.90
N HIS A 136 -3.67 -14.97 -8.37
CA HIS A 136 -4.67 -14.56 -9.36
C HIS A 136 -4.06 -13.66 -10.45
N PRO A 137 -3.12 -14.16 -11.27
CA PRO A 137 -2.33 -13.34 -12.20
C PRO A 137 -3.15 -12.70 -13.34
N THR A 138 -4.30 -13.26 -13.66
CA THR A 138 -5.16 -12.82 -14.78
C THR A 138 -6.33 -11.95 -14.34
N ASP A 139 -6.51 -11.77 -13.02
CA ASP A 139 -7.67 -11.06 -12.50
C ASP A 139 -7.55 -9.55 -12.68
N ASN A 140 -8.71 -8.91 -12.75
CA ASN A 140 -8.83 -7.47 -12.84
C ASN A 140 -9.25 -6.90 -11.48
N VAL A 141 -8.75 -5.70 -11.20
CA VAL A 141 -9.17 -4.89 -10.04
C VAL A 141 -10.25 -3.93 -10.52
N THR A 142 -11.42 -4.01 -9.91
CA THR A 142 -12.54 -3.11 -10.20
C THR A 142 -12.65 -2.05 -9.12
N PHE A 143 -12.63 -0.79 -9.55
CA PHE A 143 -12.86 0.37 -8.69
C PHE A 143 -14.33 0.74 -8.74
N SER A 144 -14.93 0.92 -7.57
CA SER A 144 -16.35 1.22 -7.44
C SER A 144 -16.60 2.45 -6.58
N LYS A 145 -17.66 3.18 -6.90
CA LYS A 145 -18.19 4.28 -6.10
C LYS A 145 -19.44 3.81 -5.37
N ILE A 146 -19.60 4.28 -4.14
CA ILE A 146 -20.83 4.10 -3.39
C ILE A 146 -21.82 5.19 -3.82
N GLU A 147 -22.94 4.80 -4.40
CA GLU A 147 -24.05 5.66 -4.74
C GLU A 147 -25.18 5.48 -3.71
N ILE A 148 -25.56 6.57 -3.07
CA ILE A 148 -26.72 6.61 -2.17
C ILE A 148 -27.92 7.01 -3.02
N LEU A 149 -28.76 6.06 -3.36
CA LEU A 149 -29.91 6.24 -4.25
C LEU A 149 -31.12 6.88 -3.55
N GLY A 150 -31.13 6.93 -2.22
CA GLY A 150 -32.19 7.52 -1.42
C GLY A 150 -32.69 6.59 -0.30
N PRO A 151 -33.61 7.12 0.58
CA PRO A 151 -34.03 6.37 1.77
C PRO A 151 -34.78 5.07 1.49
N ARG A 152 -35.35 4.90 0.29
CA ARG A 152 -36.11 3.70 -0.11
C ARG A 152 -35.33 2.77 -1.03
N GLU A 153 -34.33 3.26 -1.74
CA GLU A 153 -33.60 2.51 -2.77
C GLU A 153 -32.26 1.97 -2.26
N GLY A 154 -31.81 2.45 -1.08
CA GLY A 154 -30.62 1.93 -0.41
C GLY A 154 -29.30 2.44 -1.01
N ILE A 155 -28.26 1.64 -0.80
CA ILE A 155 -26.89 1.96 -1.22
C ILE A 155 -26.52 1.01 -2.37
N ARG A 156 -26.09 1.55 -3.49
CA ARG A 156 -25.58 0.80 -4.64
C ARG A 156 -24.10 1.04 -4.82
N ARG A 157 -23.35 0.00 -5.20
CA ARG A 157 -22.00 0.13 -5.69
C ARG A 157 -22.01 0.19 -7.22
N ALA A 158 -21.57 1.29 -7.80
CA ALA A 158 -21.40 1.43 -9.23
C ALA A 158 -19.93 1.21 -9.59
N ALA A 159 -19.64 0.33 -10.54
CA ALA A 159 -18.30 0.15 -11.06
C ALA A 159 -17.90 1.39 -11.88
N LEU A 160 -16.73 1.96 -11.57
CA LEU A 160 -16.17 3.12 -12.29
C LEU A 160 -15.30 2.66 -13.45
N TYR A 161 -14.32 1.83 -13.18
CA TYR A 161 -13.41 1.26 -14.17
C TYR A 161 -12.73 0.00 -13.62
N SER A 162 -12.18 -0.80 -14.53
CA SER A 162 -11.43 -2.00 -14.19
C SER A 162 -10.08 -1.98 -14.88
N GLU A 163 -9.03 -2.40 -14.16
CA GLU A 163 -7.68 -2.53 -14.70
C GLU A 163 -7.05 -3.86 -14.29
N PRO A 164 -6.10 -4.40 -15.07
CA PRO A 164 -5.40 -5.64 -14.72
C PRO A 164 -4.64 -5.49 -13.40
N LEU A 165 -4.69 -6.51 -12.55
CA LEU A 165 -3.94 -6.53 -11.27
C LEU A 165 -2.44 -6.34 -11.49
N SER A 166 -1.87 -6.89 -12.57
CA SER A 166 -0.47 -6.68 -12.94
C SER A 166 -0.09 -5.20 -13.09
N MET A 167 -1.00 -4.38 -13.65
CA MET A 167 -0.78 -2.95 -13.83
C MET A 167 -0.82 -2.21 -12.49
N VAL A 168 -1.72 -2.61 -11.58
CA VAL A 168 -1.80 -2.07 -10.22
C VAL A 168 -0.49 -2.34 -9.47
N VAL A 169 -0.01 -3.59 -9.50
CA VAL A 169 1.25 -4.00 -8.86
C VAL A 169 2.45 -3.25 -9.44
N ALA A 170 2.58 -3.23 -10.77
CA ALA A 170 3.69 -2.55 -11.43
C ALA A 170 3.73 -1.05 -11.10
N ARG A 171 2.57 -0.40 -11.11
CA ARG A 171 2.44 1.02 -10.75
C ARG A 171 2.80 1.27 -9.29
N SER A 172 2.31 0.46 -8.35
CA SER A 172 2.63 0.61 -6.92
C SER A 172 4.14 0.45 -6.66
N ILE A 173 4.80 -0.49 -7.31
CA ILE A 173 6.25 -0.68 -7.23
C ILE A 173 7.01 0.51 -7.85
N ALA A 174 6.58 0.98 -9.02
CA ALA A 174 7.21 2.13 -9.68
C ALA A 174 7.09 3.39 -8.83
N VAL A 175 5.92 3.65 -8.26
CA VAL A 175 5.69 4.78 -7.34
C VAL A 175 6.59 4.65 -6.11
N ALA A 176 6.67 3.48 -5.49
CA ALA A 176 7.55 3.23 -4.35
C ALA A 176 9.01 3.53 -4.70
N ALA A 177 9.50 3.05 -5.85
CA ALA A 177 10.87 3.29 -6.31
C ALA A 177 11.15 4.78 -6.51
N VAL A 178 10.23 5.54 -7.10
CA VAL A 178 10.35 6.99 -7.27
C VAL A 178 10.44 7.70 -5.93
N TYR A 179 9.57 7.37 -4.96
CA TYR A 179 9.60 7.96 -3.62
C TYR A 179 10.92 7.65 -2.90
N ILE A 180 11.36 6.40 -2.92
CA ILE A 180 12.62 6.00 -2.30
C ILE A 180 13.78 6.80 -2.92
N PHE A 181 13.85 6.88 -4.26
CA PHE A 181 14.93 7.60 -4.94
C PHE A 181 14.92 9.10 -4.62
N VAL A 182 13.77 9.76 -4.77
CA VAL A 182 13.64 11.22 -4.58
C VAL A 182 13.95 11.61 -3.14
N PHE A 183 13.37 10.94 -2.14
CA PHE A 183 13.58 11.30 -0.74
C PHE A 183 14.98 10.96 -0.24
N ASN A 184 15.60 9.87 -0.69
CA ASN A 184 17.00 9.61 -0.39
C ASN A 184 17.93 10.64 -1.05
N PHE A 185 17.62 11.10 -2.26
CA PHE A 185 18.37 12.16 -2.91
C PHE A 185 18.27 13.49 -2.13
N ILE A 186 17.08 13.86 -1.67
CA ILE A 186 16.87 15.04 -0.81
C ILE A 186 17.69 14.91 0.48
N ALA A 187 17.63 13.75 1.14
CA ALA A 187 18.38 13.49 2.36
C ALA A 187 19.89 13.62 2.15
N TRP A 188 20.41 12.99 1.09
CA TRP A 188 21.82 13.08 0.72
C TRP A 188 22.26 14.52 0.43
N TYR A 189 21.46 15.26 -0.34
CA TYR A 189 21.75 16.66 -0.68
C TYR A 189 21.79 17.55 0.56
N ALA A 190 20.81 17.40 1.46
CA ALA A 190 20.75 18.16 2.71
C ALA A 190 21.96 17.88 3.62
N LEU A 191 22.35 16.61 3.75
CA LEU A 191 23.53 16.21 4.54
C LEU A 191 24.82 16.75 3.93
N LYS A 192 24.99 16.66 2.62
CA LYS A 192 26.17 17.19 1.92
C LYS A 192 26.32 18.71 2.13
N ARG A 193 25.20 19.44 2.08
CA ARG A 193 25.23 20.89 2.29
C ARG A 193 25.56 21.24 3.74
N ALA A 194 25.14 20.46 4.71
CA ALA A 194 25.47 20.68 6.12
C ALA A 194 26.98 20.50 6.39
N GLN A 195 27.63 19.53 5.75
CA GLN A 195 29.09 19.29 5.92
C GLN A 195 29.98 20.38 5.33
N VAL A 196 29.49 21.17 4.37
CA VAL A 196 30.29 22.24 3.72
C VAL A 196 30.24 23.55 4.53
N THR A 197 29.32 23.67 5.48
CA THR A 197 29.12 24.87 6.31
C THR A 197 29.78 24.79 7.70
N GLU A 198 30.42 23.69 8.04
CA GLU A 198 31.33 23.53 9.18
C GLU A 198 32.80 23.66 8.75
#